data_c2e4ee1cbe62897a5ae6bb5678aca2da
#
_entry.id   c2e4ee1cbe62897a5ae6bb5678aca2da
#
_cell.length_a   1.000
_cell.length_b   1.000
_cell.length_c   1.000
_cell.angle_alpha   90.00
_cell.angle_beta   90.00
_cell.angle_gamma   90.00
#
_symmetry.space_group_name_H-M   'P 1'
#
loop_
_entity.id
_entity.type
_entity.pdbx_description
1 polymer ?
#
loop_
_entity_poly.entity_id
_entity_poly.type
_entity_poly.pdbx_seq_one_letter_code
_entity_poly.pdbx_strand_id
1 'polypeptide(L)'
;PSGSSSQSGASSSSARVGINLGQLNDDQLAALDALLTAATGTATGLGYEQIQAQLAADDYLADNGGGDSYGRENYYVALLGSPQDSGTWELQFGGHHLAVANTYTDGKLAGATPSFRGVEPNGDFQQDSKTYNVMGVKEAAFTAMLAGLSSDQLATAKLADAYTDLVLGPGQDWAFPTEREGVQVSTLSAKTRKLVLAAIATYVDDITDADAKTILAKYEGELADTYLAYSGSTTLAERNDYVRIDGPSVWIEFSMQGGIVLSGNHPHTVWRDRSTDYGGTKS
;
A
#
# COMPACT_ATOMS: atom_id res chain seq x y z
N PRO A 1 4.21 31.93 -37.61
CA PRO A 1 3.96 32.29 -36.24
C PRO A 1 3.30 31.15 -35.51
N SER A 2 4.08 30.43 -34.77
CA SER A 2 3.69 29.26 -33.97
C SER A 2 3.37 29.73 -32.56
N GLY A 3 2.11 29.68 -32.19
CA GLY A 3 1.65 29.91 -30.84
C GLY A 3 1.79 28.62 -30.02
N SER A 4 2.72 28.59 -29.11
CA SER A 4 2.85 27.57 -28.07
C SER A 4 1.84 27.91 -26.97
N SER A 5 0.76 27.16 -26.86
CA SER A 5 -0.16 27.23 -25.74
C SER A 5 0.35 26.28 -24.64
N SER A 6 1.02 26.84 -23.65
CA SER A 6 1.29 26.15 -22.39
C SER A 6 -0.05 25.96 -21.65
N GLN A 7 -0.60 24.77 -21.66
CA GLN A 7 -1.66 24.38 -20.74
C GLN A 7 -1.04 24.22 -19.34
N SER A 8 -1.23 25.23 -18.52
CA SER A 8 -1.11 25.12 -17.07
C SER A 8 -2.29 24.27 -16.59
N GLY A 9 -2.03 22.99 -16.33
CA GLY A 9 -2.96 22.12 -15.64
C GLY A 9 -3.15 22.63 -14.21
N ALA A 10 -4.23 23.37 -13.97
CA ALA A 10 -4.72 23.60 -12.63
C ALA A 10 -5.20 22.24 -12.10
N SER A 11 -4.42 21.60 -11.25
CA SER A 11 -4.90 20.51 -10.41
C SER A 11 -5.99 21.10 -9.51
N SER A 12 -7.25 20.76 -9.78
CA SER A 12 -8.31 20.96 -8.81
C SER A 12 -7.96 20.09 -7.60
N SER A 13 -7.45 20.69 -6.54
CA SER A 13 -7.34 20.04 -5.24
C SER A 13 -8.78 19.73 -4.80
N SER A 14 -9.29 18.54 -5.09
CA SER A 14 -10.47 18.05 -4.39
C SER A 14 -10.13 18.05 -2.91
N ALA A 15 -10.87 18.82 -2.11
CA ALA A 15 -10.68 18.87 -0.67
C ALA A 15 -10.74 17.43 -0.14
N ARG A 16 -9.70 17.00 0.57
CA ARG A 16 -9.69 15.67 1.21
C ARG A 16 -10.81 15.63 2.24
N VAL A 17 -11.47 14.48 2.33
CA VAL A 17 -12.54 14.25 3.30
C VAL A 17 -11.93 14.05 4.68
N GLY A 18 -12.60 14.57 5.73
CA GLY A 18 -12.18 14.37 7.11
C GLY A 18 -11.53 15.58 7.76
N ILE A 19 -10.88 15.35 8.87
CA ILE A 19 -10.19 16.34 9.68
C ILE A 19 -8.69 16.21 9.49
N ASN A 20 -8.03 17.31 9.19
CA ASN A 20 -6.58 17.40 9.08
C ASN A 20 -5.95 17.29 10.49
N LEU A 21 -4.85 16.52 10.60
CA LEU A 21 -4.19 16.28 11.89
C LEU A 21 -3.67 17.57 12.54
N GLY A 22 -3.21 18.54 11.75
CA GLY A 22 -2.78 19.84 12.26
C GLY A 22 -3.90 20.67 12.92
N GLN A 23 -5.16 20.27 12.78
CA GLN A 23 -6.31 20.89 13.44
C GLN A 23 -6.70 20.20 14.75
N LEU A 24 -6.09 19.06 15.08
CA LEU A 24 -6.38 18.29 16.29
C LEU A 24 -5.53 18.78 17.46
N ASN A 25 -6.14 18.84 18.66
CA ASN A 25 -5.41 19.05 19.89
C ASN A 25 -4.81 17.72 20.42
N ASP A 26 -3.99 17.80 21.48
CA ASP A 26 -3.26 16.66 22.04
C ASP A 26 -4.18 15.51 22.48
N ASP A 27 -5.33 15.82 23.10
CA ASP A 27 -6.31 14.80 23.51
C ASP A 27 -6.94 14.10 22.31
N GLN A 28 -7.21 14.83 21.22
CA GLN A 28 -7.74 14.29 19.98
C GLN A 28 -6.69 13.46 19.24
N LEU A 29 -5.43 13.89 19.23
CA LEU A 29 -4.33 13.11 18.65
C LEU A 29 -4.13 11.80 19.43
N ALA A 30 -4.19 11.84 20.77
CA ALA A 30 -4.11 10.62 21.59
C ALA A 30 -5.30 9.67 21.33
N ALA A 31 -6.50 10.20 21.12
CA ALA A 31 -7.68 9.40 20.76
C ALA A 31 -7.54 8.76 19.36
N LEU A 32 -6.97 9.51 18.39
CA LEU A 32 -6.66 8.99 17.06
C LEU A 32 -5.61 7.87 17.12
N ASP A 33 -4.55 8.04 17.89
CA ASP A 33 -3.52 7.02 18.09
C ASP A 33 -4.11 5.72 18.67
N ALA A 34 -5.00 5.85 19.65
CA ALA A 34 -5.73 4.69 20.20
C ALA A 34 -6.62 4.01 19.15
N LEU A 35 -7.31 4.79 18.31
CA LEU A 35 -8.14 4.28 17.23
C LEU A 35 -7.31 3.54 16.18
N LEU A 36 -6.21 4.13 15.71
CA LEU A 36 -5.32 3.52 14.72
C LEU A 36 -4.66 2.27 15.26
N THR A 37 -4.22 2.28 16.53
CA THR A 37 -3.68 1.09 17.20
C THR A 37 -4.70 -0.04 17.25
N ALA A 38 -5.97 0.26 17.55
CA ALA A 38 -7.04 -0.74 17.61
C ALA A 38 -7.45 -1.27 16.22
N ALA A 39 -7.25 -0.46 15.15
CA ALA A 39 -7.66 -0.81 13.79
C ALA A 39 -6.56 -1.52 12.98
N THR A 40 -5.34 -1.66 13.53
CA THR A 40 -4.17 -2.15 12.80
C THR A 40 -3.48 -3.33 13.51
N GLY A 41 -2.56 -3.98 12.79
CA GLY A 41 -1.80 -5.12 13.26
C GLY A 41 -0.67 -4.77 14.23
N THR A 42 -0.17 -5.80 14.91
CA THR A 42 0.89 -5.69 15.93
C THR A 42 2.24 -6.24 15.46
N ALA A 43 2.33 -6.71 14.21
CA ALA A 43 3.57 -7.23 13.66
C ALA A 43 4.62 -6.11 13.48
N THR A 44 5.87 -6.41 13.84
CA THR A 44 6.98 -5.45 13.80
C THR A 44 7.17 -4.87 12.39
N GLY A 45 7.22 -3.55 12.30
CA GLY A 45 7.39 -2.80 11.06
C GLY A 45 6.14 -2.76 10.16
N LEU A 46 5.00 -3.26 10.64
CA LEU A 46 3.71 -3.27 9.94
C LEU A 46 2.63 -2.57 10.78
N GLY A 47 1.43 -2.48 10.26
CA GLY A 47 0.29 -1.91 10.97
C GLY A 47 0.55 -0.51 11.52
N TYR A 48 0.31 -0.32 12.82
CA TYR A 48 0.50 0.96 13.48
C TYR A 48 1.95 1.47 13.44
N GLU A 49 2.94 0.58 13.63
CA GLU A 49 4.36 0.98 13.54
C GLU A 49 4.71 1.52 12.16
N GLN A 50 4.19 0.92 11.09
CA GLN A 50 4.40 1.41 9.73
C GLN A 50 3.72 2.77 9.51
N ILE A 51 2.50 2.98 10.04
CA ILE A 51 1.82 4.29 9.97
C ILE A 51 2.69 5.37 10.64
N GLN A 52 3.21 5.11 11.83
CA GLN A 52 4.09 6.06 12.53
C GLN A 52 5.38 6.34 11.75
N ALA A 53 5.96 5.32 11.11
CA ALA A 53 7.13 5.48 10.26
C ALA A 53 6.82 6.31 9.00
N GLN A 54 5.62 6.17 8.42
CA GLN A 54 5.19 6.98 7.28
C GLN A 54 4.96 8.46 7.65
N LEU A 55 4.36 8.72 8.83
CA LEU A 55 4.22 10.09 9.34
C LEU A 55 5.60 10.74 9.56
N ALA A 56 6.56 9.97 10.12
CA ALA A 56 7.93 10.44 10.30
C ALA A 56 8.66 10.68 8.96
N ALA A 57 8.39 9.88 7.93
CA ALA A 57 8.96 10.09 6.60
C ALA A 57 8.44 11.38 5.95
N ASP A 58 7.17 11.69 6.14
CA ASP A 58 6.58 12.92 5.62
C ASP A 58 7.11 14.17 6.34
N ASP A 59 7.32 14.08 7.67
CA ASP A 59 8.01 15.13 8.45
C ASP A 59 9.47 15.30 7.96
N TYR A 60 10.17 14.20 7.69
CA TYR A 60 11.51 14.23 7.10
C TYR A 60 11.53 14.95 5.75
N LEU A 61 10.53 14.70 4.88
CA LEU A 61 10.41 15.43 3.61
C LEU A 61 10.20 16.93 3.82
N ALA A 62 9.34 17.32 4.76
CA ALA A 62 9.10 18.72 5.10
C ALA A 62 10.41 19.42 5.50
N ASP A 63 11.20 18.79 6.36
CA ASP A 63 12.49 19.30 6.86
C ASP A 63 13.60 19.31 5.81
N ASN A 64 13.52 18.47 4.78
CA ASN A 64 14.57 18.25 3.78
C ASN A 64 14.22 18.74 2.36
N GLY A 65 13.42 19.80 2.26
CA GLY A 65 13.19 20.50 1.00
C GLY A 65 11.75 20.47 0.50
N GLY A 66 10.88 19.65 1.09
CA GLY A 66 9.45 19.58 0.75
C GLY A 66 8.64 20.76 1.29
N GLY A 67 9.07 21.35 2.43
CA GLY A 67 8.39 22.47 3.08
C GLY A 67 6.95 22.13 3.51
N ASP A 68 6.12 23.14 3.65
CA ASP A 68 4.75 23.06 4.22
C ASP A 68 3.78 22.18 3.43
N SER A 69 4.17 21.70 2.23
CA SER A 69 3.35 20.74 1.47
C SER A 69 3.42 19.32 2.02
N TYR A 70 4.37 19.05 2.89
CA TYR A 70 4.63 17.76 3.52
C TYR A 70 4.50 17.88 5.04
N GLY A 71 4.61 16.75 5.73
CA GLY A 71 4.54 16.67 7.19
C GLY A 71 3.25 16.01 7.66
N ARG A 72 3.34 15.38 8.84
CA ARG A 72 2.21 14.63 9.45
C ARG A 72 0.95 15.45 9.63
N GLU A 73 1.07 16.77 9.81
CA GLU A 73 -0.06 17.67 9.96
C GLU A 73 -0.97 17.70 8.72
N ASN A 74 -0.45 17.32 7.55
CA ASN A 74 -1.19 17.25 6.29
C ASN A 74 -1.93 15.91 6.08
N TYR A 75 -1.92 15.02 7.07
CA TYR A 75 -2.71 13.79 7.06
C TYR A 75 -4.13 14.04 7.55
N TYR A 76 -5.05 13.19 7.13
CA TYR A 76 -6.49 13.32 7.41
C TYR A 76 -7.03 12.03 8.00
N VAL A 77 -7.96 12.18 8.92
CA VAL A 77 -8.82 11.09 9.41
C VAL A 77 -10.26 11.40 9.08
N ALA A 78 -10.99 10.40 8.58
CA ALA A 78 -12.43 10.49 8.32
C ALA A 78 -13.15 9.25 8.81
N LEU A 79 -14.36 9.45 9.30
CA LEU A 79 -15.33 8.40 9.60
C LEU A 79 -16.51 8.62 8.65
N LEU A 80 -16.66 7.74 7.67
CA LEU A 80 -17.77 7.79 6.72
C LEU A 80 -18.91 6.95 7.25
N GLY A 81 -20.06 7.56 7.48
CA GLY A 81 -21.17 6.97 8.23
C GLY A 81 -21.04 7.20 9.73
N SER A 82 -21.68 6.37 10.55
CA SER A 82 -21.66 6.48 12.01
C SER A 82 -21.03 5.22 12.60
N PRO A 83 -19.89 5.32 13.29
CA PRO A 83 -19.26 4.19 13.98
C PRO A 83 -20.25 3.59 15.01
N GLN A 84 -20.62 2.33 14.82
CA GLN A 84 -21.57 1.61 15.65
C GLN A 84 -21.49 0.10 15.38
N ASP A 85 -22.11 -0.69 16.26
CA ASP A 85 -22.15 -2.16 16.17
C ASP A 85 -23.17 -2.70 15.15
N SER A 86 -23.92 -1.83 14.46
CA SER A 86 -24.88 -2.19 13.41
C SER A 86 -24.78 -1.24 12.22
N GLY A 87 -25.11 -1.75 11.02
CA GLY A 87 -24.97 -0.99 9.77
C GLY A 87 -23.52 -0.90 9.30
N THR A 88 -23.26 -0.02 8.32
CA THR A 88 -21.95 0.09 7.68
C THR A 88 -21.35 1.48 7.91
N TRP A 89 -20.07 1.50 8.21
CA TRP A 89 -19.25 2.72 8.31
C TRP A 89 -17.80 2.42 7.89
N GLU A 90 -17.04 3.44 7.57
CA GLU A 90 -15.65 3.29 7.13
C GLU A 90 -14.72 4.26 7.86
N LEU A 91 -13.58 3.74 8.31
CA LEU A 91 -12.44 4.52 8.78
C LEU A 91 -11.51 4.77 7.59
N GLN A 92 -11.29 6.04 7.26
CA GLN A 92 -10.24 6.45 6.33
C GLN A 92 -9.15 7.20 7.08
N PHE A 93 -7.89 6.85 6.77
CA PHE A 93 -6.72 7.57 7.25
C PHE A 93 -5.69 7.67 6.14
N GLY A 94 -5.15 8.88 5.91
CA GLY A 94 -4.15 9.03 4.86
C GLY A 94 -3.67 10.44 4.64
N GLY A 95 -2.62 10.53 3.83
CA GLY A 95 -1.91 11.75 3.48
C GLY A 95 -1.18 11.61 2.15
N HIS A 96 0.05 12.09 2.09
CA HIS A 96 0.85 12.09 0.86
C HIS A 96 1.13 10.67 0.35
N HIS A 97 1.71 9.80 1.17
CA HIS A 97 2.12 8.45 0.80
C HIS A 97 1.34 7.33 1.52
N LEU A 98 0.17 7.64 2.06
CA LEU A 98 -0.68 6.68 2.76
C LEU A 98 -2.14 6.96 2.45
N ALA A 99 -2.89 5.91 2.13
CA ALA A 99 -4.34 5.92 2.15
C ALA A 99 -4.83 4.51 2.53
N VAL A 100 -5.46 4.40 3.67
CA VAL A 100 -6.08 3.16 4.16
C VAL A 100 -7.56 3.39 4.38
N ALA A 101 -8.37 2.38 4.03
CA ALA A 101 -9.81 2.40 4.17
C ALA A 101 -10.27 1.06 4.77
N ASN A 102 -10.73 1.11 6.01
CA ASN A 102 -11.28 -0.05 6.70
C ASN A 102 -12.80 0.11 6.80
N THR A 103 -13.54 -0.71 6.07
CA THR A 103 -15.01 -0.73 6.11
C THR A 103 -15.50 -1.77 7.11
N TYR A 104 -16.38 -1.37 8.00
CA TYR A 104 -17.00 -2.23 9.01
C TYR A 104 -18.49 -2.34 8.74
N THR A 105 -19.04 -3.56 8.87
CA THR A 105 -20.46 -3.84 8.77
C THR A 105 -20.88 -4.72 9.94
N ASP A 106 -21.89 -4.28 10.67
CA ASP A 106 -22.42 -4.97 11.86
C ASP A 106 -21.32 -5.34 12.87
N GLY A 107 -20.44 -4.37 13.15
CA GLY A 107 -19.33 -4.51 14.11
C GLY A 107 -18.17 -5.39 13.65
N LYS A 108 -18.11 -5.79 12.37
CA LYS A 108 -17.06 -6.65 11.82
C LYS A 108 -16.38 -5.96 10.62
N LEU A 109 -15.10 -6.24 10.42
CA LEU A 109 -14.40 -5.81 9.23
C LEU A 109 -15.00 -6.46 7.98
N ALA A 110 -15.55 -5.64 7.08
CA ALA A 110 -16.11 -6.07 5.79
C ALA A 110 -15.07 -5.97 4.67
N GLY A 111 -14.12 -5.04 4.78
CA GLY A 111 -13.00 -4.87 3.85
C GLY A 111 -11.94 -3.93 4.43
N ALA A 112 -10.68 -4.19 4.09
CA ALA A 112 -9.52 -3.40 4.51
C ALA A 112 -8.76 -2.83 3.31
N THR A 113 -9.41 -2.79 2.18
CA THR A 113 -8.83 -2.35 0.91
C THR A 113 -9.76 -1.37 0.20
N PRO A 114 -9.22 -0.48 -0.67
CA PRO A 114 -7.82 -0.39 -1.07
C PRO A 114 -6.92 0.14 0.05
N SER A 115 -5.66 -0.34 0.08
CA SER A 115 -4.62 0.16 0.97
C SER A 115 -3.41 0.58 0.14
N PHE A 116 -3.16 1.88 0.08
CA PHE A 116 -2.05 2.48 -0.67
C PHE A 116 -0.95 2.90 0.29
N ARG A 117 0.28 2.63 -0.09
CA ARG A 117 1.45 3.09 0.62
C ARG A 117 2.55 3.49 -0.36
N GLY A 118 3.29 4.51 0.01
CA GLY A 118 4.52 4.92 -0.64
C GLY A 118 5.46 5.48 0.42
N VAL A 119 6.69 5.78 0.08
CA VAL A 119 7.60 6.48 0.98
C VAL A 119 8.71 7.16 0.21
N GLU A 120 9.04 8.36 0.60
CA GLU A 120 10.26 9.06 0.25
C GLU A 120 10.81 9.68 1.55
N PRO A 121 12.08 9.36 1.92
CA PRO A 121 13.07 8.53 1.21
C PRO A 121 12.77 7.04 1.32
N ASN A 122 13.30 6.25 0.38
CA ASN A 122 13.36 4.79 0.53
C ASN A 122 14.57 4.38 1.38
N GLY A 123 14.45 3.26 2.11
CA GLY A 123 15.50 2.77 3.00
C GLY A 123 15.50 3.43 4.38
N ASP A 124 16.65 3.38 5.06
CA ASP A 124 16.80 3.91 6.41
C ASP A 124 16.94 5.44 6.40
N PHE A 125 16.17 6.11 7.26
CA PHE A 125 16.32 7.54 7.52
C PHE A 125 16.15 7.84 9.03
N GLN A 126 16.60 9.02 9.45
CA GLN A 126 16.47 9.44 10.85
C GLN A 126 15.56 10.65 10.97
N GLN A 127 14.57 10.55 11.87
CA GLN A 127 13.71 11.64 12.29
C GLN A 127 13.55 11.58 13.81
N ASP A 128 13.63 12.71 14.50
CA ASP A 128 13.49 12.81 15.96
C ASP A 128 14.37 11.83 16.75
N SER A 129 15.63 11.65 16.30
CA SER A 129 16.62 10.73 16.91
C SER A 129 16.24 9.25 16.83
N LYS A 130 15.28 8.87 16.01
CA LYS A 130 14.88 7.49 15.75
C LYS A 130 15.16 7.13 14.29
N THR A 131 15.62 5.91 14.04
CA THR A 131 15.79 5.36 12.70
C THR A 131 14.50 4.67 12.27
N TYR A 132 14.07 4.95 11.06
CA TYR A 132 12.89 4.37 10.43
C TYR A 132 13.24 3.72 9.10
N ASN A 133 12.48 2.68 8.74
CA ASN A 133 12.46 2.07 7.40
C ASN A 133 11.03 1.63 7.10
N VAL A 134 10.32 2.41 6.29
CA VAL A 134 8.87 2.22 6.09
C VAL A 134 8.56 0.98 5.28
N MET A 135 9.34 0.70 4.24
CA MET A 135 9.05 -0.38 3.28
C MET A 135 9.94 -1.61 3.42
N GLY A 136 10.92 -1.59 4.31
CA GLY A 136 11.94 -2.64 4.40
C GLY A 136 11.39 -4.05 4.55
N VAL A 137 10.31 -4.24 5.33
CA VAL A 137 9.65 -5.55 5.49
C VAL A 137 9.02 -6.02 4.17
N LYS A 138 8.31 -5.13 3.46
CA LYS A 138 7.65 -5.45 2.19
C LYS A 138 8.68 -5.70 1.07
N GLU A 139 9.69 -4.85 0.95
CA GLU A 139 10.78 -5.02 -0.04
C GLU A 139 11.54 -6.32 0.17
N ALA A 140 11.91 -6.63 1.41
CA ALA A 140 12.60 -7.87 1.74
C ALA A 140 11.76 -9.10 1.39
N ALA A 141 10.45 -9.07 1.63
CA ALA A 141 9.56 -10.18 1.29
C ALA A 141 9.44 -10.37 -0.24
N PHE A 142 9.29 -9.30 -1.01
CA PHE A 142 9.22 -9.38 -2.47
C PHE A 142 10.54 -9.84 -3.09
N THR A 143 11.66 -9.30 -2.66
CA THR A 143 12.99 -9.74 -3.12
C THR A 143 13.25 -11.20 -2.81
N ALA A 144 12.90 -11.66 -1.61
CA ALA A 144 13.02 -13.08 -1.24
C ALA A 144 12.10 -13.97 -2.11
N MET A 145 10.88 -13.52 -2.40
CA MET A 145 9.94 -14.20 -3.28
C MET A 145 10.50 -14.36 -4.69
N LEU A 146 10.99 -13.29 -5.30
CA LEU A 146 11.59 -13.31 -6.63
C LEU A 146 12.87 -14.15 -6.67
N ALA A 147 13.73 -14.06 -5.65
CA ALA A 147 14.93 -14.89 -5.52
C ALA A 147 14.63 -16.39 -5.32
N GLY A 148 13.41 -16.73 -4.91
CA GLY A 148 12.93 -18.11 -4.79
C GLY A 148 12.53 -18.75 -6.12
N LEU A 149 12.47 -18.02 -7.22
CA LEU A 149 12.12 -18.51 -8.55
C LEU A 149 13.35 -19.06 -9.29
N SER A 150 13.17 -20.14 -10.07
CA SER A 150 14.19 -20.59 -11.01
C SER A 150 14.30 -19.66 -12.22
N SER A 151 15.38 -19.81 -13.01
CA SER A 151 15.57 -19.01 -14.23
C SER A 151 14.39 -19.11 -15.20
N ASP A 152 13.82 -20.31 -15.39
CA ASP A 152 12.68 -20.53 -16.28
C ASP A 152 11.39 -19.88 -15.70
N GLN A 153 11.22 -19.95 -14.38
CA GLN A 153 10.10 -19.30 -13.70
C GLN A 153 10.22 -17.78 -13.74
N LEU A 154 11.42 -17.23 -13.59
CA LEU A 154 11.68 -15.79 -13.76
C LEU A 154 11.40 -15.35 -15.20
N ALA A 155 11.81 -16.16 -16.21
CA ALA A 155 11.51 -15.86 -17.61
C ALA A 155 9.99 -15.85 -17.89
N THR A 156 9.25 -16.77 -17.26
CA THR A 156 7.78 -16.82 -17.37
C THR A 156 7.10 -15.68 -16.62
N ALA A 157 7.64 -15.29 -15.46
CA ALA A 157 7.10 -14.20 -14.64
C ALA A 157 7.36 -12.79 -15.19
N LYS A 158 8.34 -12.68 -16.10
CA LYS A 158 8.75 -11.38 -16.65
C LYS A 158 7.73 -10.85 -17.65
N LEU A 159 7.18 -9.69 -17.35
CA LEU A 159 6.25 -8.96 -18.23
C LEU A 159 6.99 -8.39 -19.45
N ALA A 160 6.27 -8.29 -20.57
CA ALA A 160 6.80 -7.71 -21.81
C ALA A 160 6.94 -6.19 -21.71
N ASP A 161 6.02 -5.55 -21.01
CA ASP A 161 5.97 -4.10 -20.86
C ASP A 161 6.66 -3.63 -19.57
N ALA A 162 7.17 -2.41 -19.61
CA ALA A 162 7.67 -1.72 -18.42
C ALA A 162 6.52 -0.94 -17.74
N TYR A 163 6.49 -0.98 -16.43
CA TYR A 163 5.51 -0.25 -15.63
C TYR A 163 6.18 0.92 -14.94
N THR A 164 5.61 2.10 -15.10
CA THR A 164 6.15 3.34 -14.50
C THR A 164 5.47 3.71 -13.20
N ASP A 165 4.35 3.08 -12.88
CA ASP A 165 3.60 3.22 -11.62
C ASP A 165 2.63 2.03 -11.47
N LEU A 166 1.81 2.08 -10.42
CA LEU A 166 0.78 1.09 -10.12
C LEU A 166 -0.30 1.04 -11.21
N VAL A 167 -0.70 -0.15 -11.62
CA VAL A 167 -1.84 -0.36 -12.54
C VAL A 167 -3.15 0.01 -11.84
N LEU A 168 -3.33 -0.48 -10.61
CA LEU A 168 -4.51 -0.17 -9.80
C LEU A 168 -4.21 0.89 -8.74
N GLY A 169 -3.54 1.95 -9.16
CA GLY A 169 -3.29 3.14 -8.34
C GLY A 169 -4.57 3.90 -7.98
N PRO A 170 -4.45 5.05 -7.31
CA PRO A 170 -5.59 5.90 -6.96
C PRO A 170 -6.43 6.26 -8.19
N GLY A 171 -7.76 6.16 -8.06
CA GLY A 171 -8.72 6.44 -9.15
C GLY A 171 -8.90 5.30 -10.16
N GLN A 172 -8.26 4.14 -9.96
CA GLN A 172 -8.44 2.94 -10.78
C GLN A 172 -9.35 1.91 -10.08
N ASP A 173 -10.39 2.38 -9.42
CA ASP A 173 -11.29 1.53 -8.65
C ASP A 173 -12.01 0.52 -9.54
N TRP A 174 -11.97 -0.74 -9.11
CA TRP A 174 -12.58 -1.88 -9.80
C TRP A 174 -12.03 -2.19 -11.21
N ALA A 175 -10.95 -1.50 -11.64
CA ALA A 175 -10.35 -1.67 -12.97
C ALA A 175 -9.41 -2.90 -13.04
N PHE A 176 -9.69 -3.95 -12.30
CA PHE A 176 -8.85 -5.15 -12.25
C PHE A 176 -8.70 -5.77 -13.64
N PRO A 177 -7.48 -6.09 -14.08
CA PRO A 177 -7.24 -6.83 -15.31
C PRO A 177 -8.00 -8.15 -15.34
N THR A 178 -8.53 -8.51 -16.50
CA THR A 178 -9.25 -9.77 -16.73
C THR A 178 -8.30 -10.93 -17.04
N GLU A 179 -7.18 -10.63 -17.71
CA GLU A 179 -6.15 -11.59 -18.04
C GLU A 179 -5.07 -11.59 -16.96
N ARG A 180 -4.68 -12.79 -16.52
CA ARG A 180 -3.58 -12.97 -15.57
C ARG A 180 -2.30 -13.27 -16.32
N GLU A 181 -1.23 -12.58 -15.97
CA GLU A 181 0.07 -12.72 -16.59
C GLU A 181 1.11 -13.16 -15.57
N GLY A 182 2.16 -13.81 -16.06
CA GLY A 182 3.28 -14.24 -15.23
C GLY A 182 3.28 -15.74 -14.94
N VAL A 183 3.97 -16.14 -13.88
CA VAL A 183 4.09 -17.54 -13.47
C VAL A 183 2.99 -17.90 -12.47
N GLN A 184 2.28 -18.98 -12.73
CA GLN A 184 1.24 -19.48 -11.83
C GLN A 184 1.86 -20.14 -10.60
N VAL A 185 1.40 -19.76 -9.40
CA VAL A 185 1.96 -20.19 -8.12
C VAL A 185 1.84 -21.69 -7.88
N SER A 186 0.82 -22.37 -8.46
CA SER A 186 0.70 -23.83 -8.39
C SER A 186 1.90 -24.57 -8.99
N THR A 187 2.63 -23.95 -9.93
CA THR A 187 3.81 -24.54 -10.58
C THR A 187 5.10 -24.39 -9.75
N LEU A 188 5.06 -23.60 -8.69
CA LEU A 188 6.20 -23.29 -7.86
C LEU A 188 6.45 -24.37 -6.79
N SER A 189 7.68 -24.45 -6.29
CA SER A 189 8.01 -25.31 -5.16
C SER A 189 7.23 -24.95 -3.89
N ALA A 190 7.05 -25.90 -2.99
CA ALA A 190 6.41 -25.61 -1.69
C ALA A 190 7.16 -24.52 -0.91
N LYS A 191 8.48 -24.44 -1.04
CA LYS A 191 9.30 -23.38 -0.43
C LYS A 191 8.95 -22.01 -1.03
N THR A 192 8.89 -21.92 -2.34
CA THR A 192 8.59 -20.66 -3.05
C THR A 192 7.16 -20.20 -2.79
N ARG A 193 6.18 -21.13 -2.76
CA ARG A 193 4.79 -20.80 -2.39
C ARG A 193 4.68 -20.16 -1.00
N LYS A 194 5.49 -20.62 -0.03
CA LYS A 194 5.55 -19.98 1.29
C LYS A 194 6.11 -18.57 1.23
N LEU A 195 7.07 -18.28 0.33
CA LEU A 195 7.58 -16.91 0.13
C LEU A 195 6.52 -16.00 -0.49
N VAL A 196 5.70 -16.52 -1.42
CA VAL A 196 4.56 -15.77 -1.96
C VAL A 196 3.57 -15.42 -0.86
N LEU A 197 3.19 -16.39 -0.04
CA LEU A 197 2.25 -16.16 1.07
C LEU A 197 2.84 -15.19 2.10
N ALA A 198 4.15 -15.26 2.36
CA ALA A 198 4.84 -14.32 3.25
C ALA A 198 4.84 -12.90 2.68
N ALA A 199 5.00 -12.71 1.36
CA ALA A 199 4.89 -11.40 0.74
C ALA A 199 3.46 -10.84 0.86
N ILE A 200 2.43 -11.65 0.63
CA ILE A 200 1.03 -11.27 0.86
C ILE A 200 0.79 -10.88 2.32
N ALA A 201 1.33 -11.66 3.27
CA ALA A 201 1.17 -11.43 4.69
C ALA A 201 1.67 -10.04 5.12
N THR A 202 2.74 -9.51 4.51
CA THR A 202 3.23 -8.17 4.84
C THR A 202 2.23 -7.03 4.58
N TYR A 203 1.19 -7.28 3.79
CA TYR A 203 0.09 -6.34 3.55
C TYR A 203 -1.11 -6.66 4.46
N VAL A 204 -1.44 -7.94 4.57
CA VAL A 204 -2.59 -8.38 5.36
C VAL A 204 -2.36 -8.13 6.86
N ASP A 205 -1.13 -8.31 7.34
CA ASP A 205 -0.76 -8.05 8.74
C ASP A 205 -0.71 -6.54 9.12
N ASP A 206 -1.04 -5.65 8.18
CA ASP A 206 -1.27 -4.24 8.47
C ASP A 206 -2.59 -3.99 9.24
N ILE A 207 -3.55 -4.94 9.21
CA ILE A 207 -4.83 -4.88 9.93
C ILE A 207 -4.79 -5.74 11.19
N THR A 208 -5.87 -5.71 11.98
CA THR A 208 -5.92 -6.47 13.24
C THR A 208 -5.57 -7.94 13.05
N ASP A 209 -4.82 -8.53 13.98
CA ASP A 209 -4.28 -9.90 13.87
C ASP A 209 -5.41 -10.93 13.63
N ALA A 210 -6.61 -10.71 14.19
CA ALA A 210 -7.75 -11.61 14.03
C ALA A 210 -8.33 -11.57 12.60
N ASP A 211 -8.47 -10.38 12.04
CA ASP A 211 -8.95 -10.19 10.67
C ASP A 211 -7.88 -10.61 9.66
N ALA A 212 -6.62 -10.28 9.91
CA ALA A 212 -5.47 -10.68 9.10
C ALA A 212 -5.42 -12.21 8.93
N LYS A 213 -5.56 -12.95 10.02
CA LYS A 213 -5.61 -14.42 9.99
C LYS A 213 -6.73 -14.95 9.08
N THR A 214 -7.89 -14.33 9.10
CA THR A 214 -9.05 -14.74 8.28
C THR A 214 -8.81 -14.47 6.80
N ILE A 215 -8.32 -13.27 6.47
CA ILE A 215 -8.05 -12.87 5.09
C ILE A 215 -6.87 -13.66 4.51
N LEU A 216 -5.81 -13.85 5.29
CA LEU A 216 -4.64 -14.63 4.86
C LEU A 216 -5.02 -16.09 4.58
N ALA A 217 -5.88 -16.71 5.40
CA ALA A 217 -6.37 -18.07 5.14
C ALA A 217 -7.19 -18.17 3.84
N LYS A 218 -7.98 -17.12 3.50
CA LYS A 218 -8.67 -17.03 2.20
C LYS A 218 -7.65 -17.02 1.06
N TYR A 219 -6.65 -16.15 1.10
CA TYR A 219 -5.65 -16.04 0.04
C TYR A 219 -4.75 -17.28 -0.06
N GLU A 220 -4.44 -17.94 1.05
CA GLU A 220 -3.73 -19.22 1.07
C GLU A 220 -4.54 -20.31 0.32
N GLY A 221 -5.87 -20.36 0.52
CA GLY A 221 -6.77 -21.25 -0.21
C GLY A 221 -6.83 -20.97 -1.71
N GLU A 222 -6.58 -19.73 -2.14
CA GLU A 222 -6.58 -19.27 -3.52
C GLU A 222 -5.21 -19.30 -4.18
N LEU A 223 -4.15 -19.67 -3.45
CA LEU A 223 -2.76 -19.51 -3.85
C LEU A 223 -2.42 -20.29 -5.13
N ALA A 224 -3.07 -21.43 -5.37
CA ALA A 224 -2.86 -22.24 -6.56
C ALA A 224 -3.26 -21.52 -7.87
N ASP A 225 -4.26 -20.63 -7.79
CA ASP A 225 -4.80 -19.85 -8.91
C ASP A 225 -4.25 -18.41 -8.94
N THR A 226 -3.24 -18.13 -8.13
CA THR A 226 -2.55 -16.84 -8.04
C THR A 226 -1.35 -16.84 -9.02
N TYR A 227 -1.04 -15.67 -9.57
CA TYR A 227 0.04 -15.44 -10.50
C TYR A 227 1.02 -14.40 -9.95
N LEU A 228 2.30 -14.57 -10.30
CA LEU A 228 3.36 -13.61 -10.03
C LEU A 228 3.88 -13.05 -11.33
N ALA A 229 4.02 -11.74 -11.41
CA ALA A 229 4.66 -11.10 -12.53
C ALA A 229 5.57 -9.95 -12.07
N TYR A 230 6.60 -9.66 -12.86
CA TYR A 230 7.51 -8.54 -12.60
C TYR A 230 8.00 -7.91 -13.90
N SER A 231 8.43 -6.65 -13.84
CA SER A 231 9.23 -6.01 -14.90
C SER A 231 10.43 -5.29 -14.28
N GLY A 232 11.42 -4.99 -15.09
CA GLY A 232 12.68 -4.43 -14.63
C GLY A 232 13.60 -5.48 -14.02
N SER A 233 14.21 -5.18 -12.86
CA SER A 233 15.09 -6.07 -12.11
C SER A 233 14.35 -6.82 -11.01
N THR A 234 14.97 -7.85 -10.44
CA THR A 234 14.42 -8.62 -9.33
C THR A 234 14.87 -8.09 -7.96
N THR A 235 15.69 -7.03 -7.95
CA THR A 235 16.19 -6.41 -6.73
C THR A 235 15.28 -5.31 -6.18
N LEU A 236 14.33 -4.84 -7.00
CA LEU A 236 13.41 -3.73 -6.71
C LEU A 236 14.12 -2.43 -6.29
N ALA A 237 15.34 -2.21 -6.80
CA ALA A 237 16.16 -1.05 -6.45
C ALA A 237 16.17 0.02 -7.54
N GLU A 238 15.87 -0.35 -8.79
CA GLU A 238 15.95 0.53 -9.93
C GLU A 238 14.60 1.16 -10.26
N ARG A 239 14.64 2.37 -10.79
CA ARG A 239 13.42 3.04 -11.27
C ARG A 239 12.70 2.16 -12.31
N ASN A 240 11.39 2.06 -12.18
CA ASN A 240 10.48 1.22 -12.97
C ASN A 240 10.64 -0.30 -12.72
N ASP A 241 11.35 -0.69 -11.65
CA ASP A 241 11.19 -2.03 -11.12
C ASP A 241 9.76 -2.20 -10.61
N TYR A 242 9.13 -3.29 -10.98
CA TYR A 242 7.72 -3.54 -10.69
C TYR A 242 7.49 -5.02 -10.41
N VAL A 243 6.65 -5.31 -9.44
CA VAL A 243 6.20 -6.68 -9.14
C VAL A 243 4.74 -6.66 -8.76
N ARG A 244 4.00 -7.71 -9.16
CA ARG A 244 2.61 -7.90 -8.75
C ARG A 244 2.28 -9.33 -8.37
N ILE A 245 1.31 -9.46 -7.47
CA ILE A 245 0.64 -10.70 -7.10
C ILE A 245 -0.82 -10.54 -7.51
N ASP A 246 -1.30 -11.41 -8.41
CA ASP A 246 -2.64 -11.38 -8.99
C ASP A 246 -3.36 -12.71 -8.72
N GLY A 247 -4.21 -12.72 -7.71
CA GLY A 247 -5.01 -13.89 -7.33
C GLY A 247 -6.50 -13.76 -7.66
N PRO A 248 -7.29 -14.77 -7.34
CA PRO A 248 -8.75 -14.72 -7.46
C PRO A 248 -9.37 -13.55 -6.71
N SER A 249 -8.89 -13.28 -5.49
CA SER A 249 -9.30 -12.14 -4.67
C SER A 249 -8.19 -11.11 -4.51
N VAL A 250 -6.97 -11.52 -4.14
CA VAL A 250 -5.86 -10.64 -3.83
C VAL A 250 -5.27 -9.97 -5.08
N TRP A 251 -5.01 -8.69 -4.98
CA TRP A 251 -4.17 -7.92 -5.89
C TRP A 251 -3.19 -7.08 -5.10
N ILE A 252 -1.90 -7.27 -5.34
CA ILE A 252 -0.84 -6.48 -4.72
C ILE A 252 0.14 -6.04 -5.79
N GLU A 253 0.55 -4.78 -5.75
CA GLU A 253 1.58 -4.22 -6.61
C GLU A 253 2.62 -3.48 -5.78
N PHE A 254 3.85 -3.53 -6.25
CA PHE A 254 4.96 -2.72 -5.77
C PHE A 254 5.71 -2.16 -6.98
N SER A 255 5.88 -0.85 -7.03
CA SER A 255 6.47 -0.13 -8.15
C SER A 255 7.49 0.88 -7.66
N MET A 256 8.72 0.85 -8.20
CA MET A 256 9.78 1.78 -7.84
C MET A 256 9.74 3.02 -8.73
N GLN A 257 9.58 4.19 -8.11
CA GLN A 257 9.46 5.49 -8.76
C GLN A 257 10.75 6.30 -8.64
N GLY A 258 10.88 7.35 -9.43
CA GLY A 258 11.91 8.39 -9.21
C GLY A 258 11.47 9.37 -8.13
N GLY A 259 12.40 9.80 -7.27
CA GLY A 259 12.12 10.75 -6.20
C GLY A 259 11.59 12.10 -6.71
N ILE A 260 10.80 12.77 -5.89
CA ILE A 260 10.16 14.06 -6.16
C ILE A 260 10.84 15.18 -5.36
N VAL A 261 10.99 14.99 -4.06
CA VAL A 261 11.64 15.94 -3.15
C VAL A 261 13.13 15.63 -3.03
N LEU A 262 13.48 14.35 -2.92
CA LEU A 262 14.83 13.87 -2.76
C LEU A 262 15.34 13.21 -4.04
N SER A 263 16.66 13.15 -4.19
CA SER A 263 17.30 12.37 -5.26
C SER A 263 17.33 10.90 -4.85
N GLY A 264 16.72 10.04 -5.61
CA GLY A 264 16.70 8.60 -5.34
C GLY A 264 15.43 7.96 -5.89
N ASN A 265 15.35 6.66 -5.73
CA ASN A 265 14.12 5.97 -6.06
C ASN A 265 13.28 5.81 -4.79
N HIS A 266 11.95 5.75 -4.95
CA HIS A 266 11.03 5.53 -3.86
C HIS A 266 9.88 4.61 -4.31
N PRO A 267 9.37 3.74 -3.43
CA PRO A 267 8.32 2.80 -3.80
C PRO A 267 6.92 3.39 -3.66
N HIS A 268 6.04 2.99 -4.58
CA HIS A 268 4.60 2.98 -4.41
C HIS A 268 4.11 1.54 -4.36
N THR A 269 3.11 1.27 -3.55
CA THR A 269 2.50 -0.05 -3.44
C THR A 269 1.01 0.04 -3.12
N VAL A 270 0.27 -0.98 -3.53
CA VAL A 270 -1.16 -1.09 -3.24
C VAL A 270 -1.52 -2.53 -2.91
N TRP A 271 -2.42 -2.69 -1.95
CA TRP A 271 -3.18 -3.91 -1.73
C TRP A 271 -4.65 -3.63 -2.00
N ARG A 272 -5.25 -4.48 -2.85
CA ARG A 272 -6.68 -4.48 -3.16
C ARG A 272 -7.25 -5.90 -3.06
N ASP A 273 -8.54 -5.98 -2.82
CA ASP A 273 -9.29 -7.25 -2.88
C ASP A 273 -10.46 -7.10 -3.85
N ARG A 274 -10.50 -7.96 -4.88
CA ARG A 274 -11.52 -7.95 -5.94
C ARG A 274 -12.96 -8.05 -5.43
N SER A 275 -13.15 -8.55 -4.21
CA SER A 275 -14.47 -8.80 -3.63
C SER A 275 -14.82 -7.88 -2.47
N THR A 276 -13.82 -7.30 -1.80
CA THR A 276 -14.02 -6.55 -0.55
C THR A 276 -13.42 -5.15 -0.55
N ASP A 277 -12.91 -4.64 -1.68
CA ASP A 277 -12.57 -3.22 -1.80
C ASP A 277 -13.78 -2.38 -1.37
N TYR A 278 -13.56 -1.39 -0.49
CA TYR A 278 -14.63 -0.55 0.09
C TYR A 278 -15.80 -1.36 0.71
N GLY A 279 -15.48 -2.49 1.35
CA GLY A 279 -16.49 -3.39 1.92
C GLY A 279 -17.32 -4.15 0.88
N GLY A 280 -16.85 -4.24 -0.37
CA GLY A 280 -17.54 -4.93 -1.46
C GLY A 280 -18.63 -4.10 -2.15
N THR A 281 -18.75 -2.81 -1.84
CA THR A 281 -19.73 -1.92 -2.46
C THR A 281 -19.12 -1.22 -3.67
N LYS A 282 -19.64 -1.54 -4.86
CA LYS A 282 -19.30 -0.79 -6.08
C LYS A 282 -20.17 0.45 -6.13
N SER A 283 -19.56 1.63 -6.04
CA SER A 283 -20.23 2.92 -6.22
C SER A 283 -20.50 3.23 -7.70
#